data_b6772856693d1c8ec25a9d16d8c9c535
#
_entry.id   b6772856693d1c8ec25a9d16d8c9c535
#
_cell.length_a   1.000
_cell.length_b   1.000
_cell.length_c   1.000
_cell.angle_alpha   90.00
_cell.angle_beta   90.00
_cell.angle_gamma   90.00
#
_symmetry.space_group_name_H-M   'P 1'
#
loop_
_entity.id
_entity.type
_entity.pdbx_description
1 polymer ?
#
loop_
_entity_poly.entity_id
_entity_poly.type
_entity_poly.pdbx_seq_one_letter_code
_entity_poly.pdbx_strand_id
1 'polypeptide(L)'
;MGGLLEPYIDTQKGYKLYSPKGWNKFESDPGVYDVKFQDVIEPETTVQVSTSPVATATSVSALGDLPTVGAKFAKSRNAELVKAEESDVEGSLVYTFELKGELYHELLALCINRGKLYRVTTVTSNKKWPKRQELYKNIVASFVPKGF
;
A
#
# COMPACT_ATOMS: atom_id res chain seq x y z
N MET A 1 -0.96 -3.34 20.29
CA MET A 1 -0.31 -2.06 20.11
C MET A 1 0.47 -2.01 18.81
N GLY A 2 0.29 -1.00 18.04
CA GLY A 2 0.89 -0.92 16.71
C GLY A 2 2.36 -0.53 16.80
N GLY A 3 3.10 -0.03 16.81
CA GLY A 3 4.44 0.51 16.76
C GLY A 3 4.38 2.01 16.53
N LEU A 4 5.53 2.62 16.55
CA LEU A 4 5.65 4.04 16.31
C LEU A 4 5.73 4.32 14.82
N LEU A 5 5.22 5.47 14.42
CA LEU A 5 5.23 5.92 13.03
C LEU A 5 6.04 7.22 12.92
N GLU A 6 6.63 7.41 11.76
CA GLU A 6 7.31 8.66 11.43
C GLU A 6 7.03 9.07 9.98
N PRO A 7 7.04 10.37 9.67
CA PRO A 7 6.76 10.83 8.31
C PRO A 7 7.82 10.34 7.33
N TYR A 8 7.37 9.92 6.16
CA TYR A 8 8.23 9.61 5.02
C TYR A 8 7.72 10.40 3.81
N ILE A 9 8.57 11.21 3.23
CA ILE A 9 8.21 12.07 2.09
C ILE A 9 9.17 11.78 0.95
N ASP A 10 8.62 11.46 -0.22
CA ASP A 10 9.39 11.28 -1.45
C ASP A 10 9.03 12.42 -2.40
N THR A 11 9.91 13.41 -2.48
CA THR A 11 9.67 14.60 -3.31
C THR A 11 9.82 14.31 -4.80
N GLN A 12 10.60 13.30 -5.16
CA GLN A 12 10.81 12.93 -6.56
C GLN A 12 9.61 12.16 -7.11
N LYS A 13 9.10 11.22 -6.34
CA LYS A 13 7.95 10.41 -6.74
C LYS A 13 6.62 11.08 -6.46
N GLY A 14 6.59 12.06 -5.55
CA GLY A 14 5.41 12.86 -5.28
C GLY A 14 4.39 12.18 -4.38
N TYR A 15 4.83 11.72 -3.22
CA TYR A 15 3.92 11.16 -2.22
C TYR A 15 4.49 11.28 -0.82
N LYS A 16 3.62 11.11 0.17
CA LYS A 16 4.03 10.98 1.56
C LYS A 16 3.14 9.95 2.26
N LEU A 17 3.68 9.35 3.31
CA LEU A 17 2.93 8.51 4.23
C LEU A 17 3.70 8.41 5.53
N TYR A 18 3.06 7.86 6.57
CA TYR A 18 3.78 7.47 7.77
C TYR A 18 4.40 6.10 7.54
N SER A 19 5.66 5.97 7.94
CA SER A 19 6.39 4.71 7.86
C SER A 19 6.64 4.15 9.26
N PRO A 20 6.84 2.83 9.40
CA PRO A 20 7.10 2.24 10.71
C PRO A 20 8.50 2.59 11.20
N LYS A 21 8.55 3.28 12.34
CA LYS A 21 9.81 3.71 12.91
C LYS A 21 10.62 2.53 13.42
N GLY A 22 11.92 2.53 13.13
CA GLY A 22 12.83 1.50 13.61
C GLY A 22 12.91 0.25 12.77
N TRP A 23 12.12 0.15 11.71
CA TRP A 23 12.22 -0.98 10.79
C TRP A 23 13.38 -0.77 9.83
N ASN A 24 13.92 -1.87 9.27
CA ASN A 24 14.95 -1.78 8.25
C ASN A 24 14.37 -1.16 7.00
N LYS A 25 15.06 -0.16 6.45
CA LYS A 25 14.65 0.52 5.23
C LYS A 25 15.53 0.09 4.08
N PHE A 26 14.90 -0.32 2.98
CA PHE A 26 15.59 -0.69 1.75
C PHE A 26 15.28 0.34 0.68
N GLU A 27 16.32 0.78 -0.03
CA GLU A 27 16.18 1.71 -1.13
C GLU A 27 15.58 1.02 -2.35
N SER A 28 15.33 1.81 -3.39
CA SER A 28 14.64 1.36 -4.59
C SER A 28 15.23 0.09 -5.20
N ASP A 29 14.33 -0.82 -5.57
CA ASP A 29 14.60 -1.96 -6.42
C ASP A 29 13.73 -1.77 -7.67
N PRO A 30 14.32 -1.29 -8.78
CA PRO A 30 13.54 -0.89 -9.95
C PRO A 30 12.61 -1.99 -10.46
N GLY A 31 11.33 -1.64 -10.67
CA GLY A 31 10.32 -2.57 -11.11
C GLY A 31 9.67 -3.37 -9.99
N VAL A 32 10.16 -3.26 -8.77
CA VAL A 32 9.64 -3.98 -7.60
C VAL A 32 9.07 -3.00 -6.57
N TYR A 33 9.90 -2.09 -6.08
CA TYR A 33 9.47 -1.08 -5.12
C TYR A 33 10.36 0.16 -5.18
N ASP A 34 9.83 1.29 -4.72
CA ASP A 34 10.60 2.51 -4.54
C ASP A 34 11.27 2.50 -3.17
N VAL A 35 10.56 2.03 -2.18
CA VAL A 35 11.06 1.89 -0.82
C VAL A 35 10.36 0.70 -0.16
N LYS A 36 11.09 0.02 0.71
CA LYS A 36 10.56 -1.09 1.49
C LYS A 36 11.01 -0.94 2.94
N PHE A 37 10.08 -1.10 3.86
CA PHE A 37 10.35 -1.17 5.29
C PHE A 37 10.07 -2.60 5.75
N GLN A 38 11.00 -3.20 6.44
CA GLN A 38 10.91 -4.59 6.88
C GLN A 38 11.14 -4.67 8.38
N ASP A 39 10.25 -5.38 9.08
CA ASP A 39 10.40 -5.58 10.51
C ASP A 39 11.75 -6.25 10.80
N VAL A 40 12.44 -5.79 11.85
CA VAL A 40 13.78 -6.28 12.19
C VAL A 40 13.76 -7.77 12.54
N ILE A 41 12.67 -8.24 13.15
CA ILE A 41 12.57 -9.60 13.66
C ILE A 41 11.77 -10.51 12.71
N GLU A 42 10.74 -9.97 12.07
CA GLU A 42 9.81 -10.73 11.22
C GLU A 42 9.95 -10.30 9.76
N PRO A 43 10.83 -10.94 8.99
CA PRO A 43 11.11 -10.52 7.61
C PRO A 43 9.88 -10.51 6.68
N GLU A 44 8.87 -11.33 6.97
CA GLU A 44 7.64 -11.38 6.19
C GLU A 44 6.72 -10.19 6.46
N THR A 45 7.00 -9.40 7.49
CA THR A 45 6.21 -8.24 7.87
C THR A 45 6.84 -7.00 7.24
N THR A 46 6.20 -6.49 6.18
CA THR A 46 6.75 -5.44 5.32
C THR A 46 5.75 -4.37 4.93
N VAL A 47 6.28 -3.19 4.64
CA VAL A 47 5.55 -2.09 4.02
C VAL A 47 6.33 -1.66 2.79
N GLN A 48 5.69 -1.65 1.63
CA GLN A 48 6.33 -1.25 0.38
C GLN A 48 5.52 -0.18 -0.32
N VAL A 49 6.21 0.73 -1.01
CA VAL A 49 5.58 1.67 -1.92
C VAL A 49 6.23 1.49 -3.28
N SER A 50 5.41 1.39 -4.33
CA SER A 50 5.89 1.37 -5.69
C SER A 50 5.13 2.38 -6.53
N THR A 51 5.82 2.93 -7.53
CA THR A 51 5.22 3.82 -8.52
C THR A 51 5.56 3.30 -9.90
N SER A 52 4.60 3.42 -10.81
CA SER A 52 4.84 3.07 -12.21
C SER A 52 4.12 4.07 -13.11
N PRO A 53 4.68 4.36 -14.31
CA PRO A 53 4.03 5.30 -15.21
C PRO A 53 2.74 4.74 -15.79
N VAL A 54 1.75 5.63 -15.98
CA VAL A 54 0.52 5.29 -16.71
C VAL A 54 0.34 6.36 -17.79
N ALA A 55 0.13 5.93 -19.04
CA ALA A 55 0.17 6.84 -20.17
C ALA A 55 -1.00 7.82 -20.20
N THR A 56 -2.23 7.35 -20.02
CA THR A 56 -3.42 8.17 -20.23
C THR A 56 -4.40 8.16 -19.06
N ALA A 57 -4.21 7.26 -18.10
CA ALA A 57 -5.12 7.17 -16.97
C ALA A 57 -4.95 8.36 -16.02
N THR A 58 -6.06 8.94 -15.57
CA THR A 58 -6.07 10.07 -14.65
C THR A 58 -6.62 9.70 -13.28
N SER A 59 -7.21 8.52 -13.15
CA SER A 59 -7.80 8.04 -11.91
C SER A 59 -7.68 6.53 -11.83
N VAL A 60 -7.62 6.02 -10.61
CA VAL A 60 -7.59 4.57 -10.37
C VAL A 60 -8.82 3.86 -10.93
N SER A 61 -9.93 4.58 -11.14
CA SER A 61 -11.13 4.03 -11.77
C SER A 61 -10.88 3.55 -13.20
N ALA A 62 -9.81 4.01 -13.84
CA ALA A 62 -9.42 3.53 -15.18
C ALA A 62 -8.97 2.06 -15.16
N LEU A 63 -8.59 1.54 -14.01
CA LEU A 63 -8.22 0.12 -13.86
C LEU A 63 -9.44 -0.79 -13.79
N GLY A 64 -10.60 -0.23 -13.50
CA GLY A 64 -11.86 -0.93 -13.31
C GLY A 64 -12.56 -0.42 -12.07
N ASP A 65 -13.78 -0.93 -11.82
CA ASP A 65 -14.48 -0.55 -10.60
C ASP A 65 -13.86 -1.25 -9.38
N LEU A 66 -14.22 -0.79 -8.20
CA LEU A 66 -13.64 -1.26 -6.95
C LEU A 66 -13.71 -2.79 -6.78
N PRO A 67 -14.89 -3.44 -6.94
CA PRO A 67 -14.95 -4.89 -6.76
C PRO A 67 -14.14 -5.67 -7.81
N THR A 68 -14.12 -5.19 -9.05
CA THR A 68 -13.40 -5.84 -10.14
C THR A 68 -11.90 -5.82 -9.92
N VAL A 69 -11.37 -4.65 -9.53
CA VAL A 69 -9.94 -4.50 -9.25
C VAL A 69 -9.55 -5.35 -8.02
N GLY A 70 -10.38 -5.32 -6.98
CA GLY A 70 -10.14 -6.13 -5.79
C GLY A 70 -10.10 -7.61 -6.09
N ALA A 71 -11.03 -8.10 -6.93
CA ALA A 71 -11.06 -9.50 -7.31
C ALA A 71 -9.81 -9.91 -8.09
N LYS A 72 -9.29 -9.03 -8.95
CA LYS A 72 -8.05 -9.31 -9.69
C LYS A 72 -6.87 -9.49 -8.75
N PHE A 73 -6.73 -8.59 -7.78
CA PHE A 73 -5.64 -8.70 -6.82
C PHE A 73 -5.79 -9.93 -5.94
N ALA A 74 -7.00 -10.23 -5.48
CA ALA A 74 -7.25 -11.43 -4.70
C ALA A 74 -6.86 -12.69 -5.48
N LYS A 75 -7.25 -12.77 -6.75
CA LYS A 75 -6.91 -13.90 -7.60
C LYS A 75 -5.40 -14.02 -7.80
N SER A 76 -4.71 -12.91 -8.05
CA SER A 76 -3.27 -12.95 -8.29
C SER A 76 -2.48 -13.41 -7.06
N ARG A 77 -3.04 -13.22 -5.87
CA ARG A 77 -2.41 -13.65 -4.62
C ARG A 77 -2.96 -14.96 -4.08
N ASN A 78 -3.91 -15.57 -4.82
CA ASN A 78 -4.63 -16.73 -4.35
C ASN A 78 -5.22 -16.48 -2.96
N ALA A 79 -5.88 -15.34 -2.81
CA ALA A 79 -6.37 -14.84 -1.54
C ALA A 79 -7.86 -14.51 -1.61
N GLU A 80 -8.45 -14.34 -0.43
CA GLU A 80 -9.82 -13.88 -0.28
C GLU A 80 -9.83 -12.35 -0.19
N LEU A 81 -10.76 -11.70 -0.89
CA LEU A 81 -11.00 -10.27 -0.73
C LEU A 81 -11.90 -10.06 0.48
N VAL A 82 -11.31 -9.66 1.59
CA VAL A 82 -12.04 -9.48 2.85
C VAL A 82 -12.82 -8.18 2.86
N LYS A 83 -12.22 -7.10 2.33
CA LYS A 83 -12.82 -5.77 2.36
C LYS A 83 -12.29 -4.95 1.20
N ALA A 84 -13.15 -4.10 0.65
CA ALA A 84 -12.79 -3.15 -0.41
C ALA A 84 -13.45 -1.82 -0.09
N GLU A 85 -12.67 -0.75 -0.12
CA GLU A 85 -13.17 0.60 0.16
C GLU A 85 -12.59 1.58 -0.84
N GLU A 86 -13.33 2.64 -1.12
CA GLU A 86 -12.80 3.76 -1.86
C GLU A 86 -12.91 5.02 -1.03
N SER A 87 -11.94 5.91 -1.19
CA SER A 87 -11.91 7.19 -0.47
C SER A 87 -11.32 8.25 -1.37
N ASP A 88 -11.54 9.51 -1.00
CA ASP A 88 -10.94 10.64 -1.68
C ASP A 88 -9.84 11.21 -0.78
N VAL A 89 -8.62 11.31 -1.33
CA VAL A 89 -7.48 11.87 -0.61
C VAL A 89 -6.98 13.07 -1.39
N GLU A 90 -7.32 14.26 -0.92
CA GLU A 90 -6.94 15.53 -1.54
C GLU A 90 -7.26 15.57 -3.05
N GLY A 91 -8.44 15.10 -3.40
CA GLY A 91 -8.91 15.11 -4.78
C GLY A 91 -8.58 13.87 -5.60
N SER A 92 -7.84 12.93 -5.03
CA SER A 92 -7.48 11.68 -5.72
C SER A 92 -8.26 10.51 -5.16
N LEU A 93 -8.87 9.72 -6.06
CA LEU A 93 -9.58 8.51 -5.66
C LEU A 93 -8.58 7.42 -5.29
N VAL A 94 -8.77 6.83 -4.13
CA VAL A 94 -7.91 5.75 -3.63
C VAL A 94 -8.76 4.50 -3.40
N TYR A 95 -8.31 3.37 -3.94
CA TYR A 95 -8.89 2.06 -3.66
C TYR A 95 -8.05 1.37 -2.58
N THR A 96 -8.70 0.85 -1.56
CA THR A 96 -8.02 0.11 -0.49
C THR A 96 -8.66 -1.26 -0.36
N PHE A 97 -7.82 -2.29 -0.32
CA PHE A 97 -8.27 -3.68 -0.24
C PHE A 97 -7.62 -4.39 0.93
N GLU A 98 -8.41 -5.22 1.60
CA GLU A 98 -7.88 -6.14 2.59
C GLU A 98 -7.96 -7.54 2.00
N LEU A 99 -6.82 -8.23 1.92
CA LEU A 99 -6.69 -9.54 1.30
C LEU A 99 -6.16 -10.54 2.33
N LYS A 100 -6.76 -11.72 2.36
CA LYS A 100 -6.34 -12.79 3.27
C LYS A 100 -6.02 -14.03 2.48
N GLY A 101 -4.75 -14.39 2.42
CA GLY A 101 -4.29 -15.64 1.83
C GLY A 101 -4.20 -16.75 2.85
N GLU A 102 -3.63 -17.87 2.44
CA GLU A 102 -3.45 -19.01 3.32
C GLU A 102 -2.48 -18.71 4.46
N LEU A 103 -1.40 -17.97 4.18
CA LEU A 103 -0.35 -17.65 5.16
C LEU A 103 -0.27 -16.17 5.50
N TYR A 104 -0.64 -15.29 4.58
CA TYR A 104 -0.38 -13.86 4.70
C TYR A 104 -1.65 -13.03 4.59
N HIS A 105 -1.61 -11.89 5.26
CA HIS A 105 -2.66 -10.88 5.26
C HIS A 105 -2.08 -9.58 4.71
N GLU A 106 -2.82 -8.92 3.82
CA GLU A 106 -2.33 -7.73 3.13
C GLU A 106 -3.36 -6.61 3.16
N LEU A 107 -2.89 -5.37 3.40
CA LEU A 107 -3.65 -4.17 3.04
C LEU A 107 -2.95 -3.53 1.87
N LEU A 108 -3.71 -3.24 0.84
CA LEU A 108 -3.21 -2.70 -0.42
C LEU A 108 -3.97 -1.43 -0.76
N ALA A 109 -3.26 -0.34 -1.04
CA ALA A 109 -3.86 0.90 -1.53
C ALA A 109 -3.36 1.19 -2.93
N LEU A 110 -4.26 1.63 -3.80
CA LEU A 110 -3.97 1.99 -5.19
C LEU A 110 -4.47 3.39 -5.47
N CYS A 111 -3.67 4.17 -6.17
CA CYS A 111 -4.06 5.52 -6.57
C CYS A 111 -3.32 5.89 -7.85
N ILE A 112 -3.98 6.62 -8.75
CA ILE A 112 -3.34 7.20 -9.92
C ILE A 112 -3.38 8.71 -9.76
N ASN A 113 -2.22 9.34 -9.89
CA ASN A 113 -2.09 10.78 -9.78
C ASN A 113 -0.93 11.24 -10.65
N ARG A 114 -1.15 12.26 -11.44
CA ARG A 114 -0.12 12.88 -12.28
C ARG A 114 0.69 11.90 -13.11
N GLY A 115 -0.02 10.97 -13.76
CA GLY A 115 0.61 10.02 -14.67
C GLY A 115 1.34 8.88 -13.99
N LYS A 116 1.10 8.66 -12.70
CA LYS A 116 1.74 7.59 -11.94
C LYS A 116 0.71 6.76 -11.21
N LEU A 117 0.90 5.44 -11.24
CA LEU A 117 0.15 4.52 -10.38
C LEU A 117 0.96 4.29 -9.12
N TYR A 118 0.39 4.66 -7.99
CA TYR A 118 0.98 4.42 -6.67
C TYR A 118 0.36 3.17 -6.08
N ARG A 119 1.20 2.31 -5.54
CA ARG A 119 0.77 1.11 -4.83
C ARG A 119 1.45 1.07 -3.47
N VAL A 120 0.65 1.05 -2.42
CA VAL A 120 1.13 0.86 -1.05
C VAL A 120 0.73 -0.53 -0.62
N THR A 121 1.69 -1.38 -0.30
CA THR A 121 1.46 -2.77 0.07
C THR A 121 1.98 -3.02 1.48
N THR A 122 1.11 -3.47 2.36
CA THR A 122 1.48 -3.82 3.73
C THR A 122 1.13 -5.28 3.95
N VAL A 123 2.12 -6.09 4.30
CA VAL A 123 1.98 -7.55 4.41
C VAL A 123 2.49 -8.04 5.76
N THR A 124 1.77 -8.97 6.34
CA THR A 124 2.22 -9.70 7.53
C THR A 124 1.61 -11.10 7.49
N SER A 125 2.04 -11.99 8.37
CA SER A 125 1.42 -13.31 8.47
C SER A 125 0.00 -13.19 9.04
N ASN A 126 -0.86 -14.15 8.72
CA ASN A 126 -2.21 -14.22 9.33
C ASN A 126 -2.11 -14.28 10.85
N LYS A 127 -1.10 -14.95 11.36
CA LYS A 127 -0.86 -15.09 12.79
C LYS A 127 -0.60 -13.75 13.46
N LYS A 128 0.12 -12.86 12.79
CA LYS A 128 0.51 -11.55 13.33
C LYS A 128 -0.49 -10.44 13.00
N TRP A 129 -1.43 -10.70 12.09
CA TRP A 129 -2.39 -9.69 11.65
C TRP A 129 -3.13 -9.00 12.80
N PRO A 130 -3.66 -9.70 13.80
CA PRO A 130 -4.36 -9.03 14.90
C PRO A 130 -3.49 -8.00 15.62
N LYS A 131 -2.19 -8.25 15.69
CA LYS A 131 -1.24 -7.35 16.32
C LYS A 131 -0.86 -6.17 15.41
N ARG A 132 -0.81 -6.40 14.09
CA ARG A 132 -0.34 -5.40 13.13
C ARG A 132 -1.44 -4.60 12.46
N GLN A 133 -2.69 -5.02 12.54
CA GLN A 133 -3.76 -4.44 11.72
C GLN A 133 -3.93 -2.94 11.95
N GLU A 134 -3.85 -2.45 13.17
CA GLU A 134 -4.03 -1.04 13.44
C GLU A 134 -2.88 -0.21 12.87
N LEU A 135 -1.65 -0.69 13.03
CA LEU A 135 -0.47 -0.05 12.43
C LEU A 135 -0.62 0.07 10.93
N TYR A 136 -1.01 -1.01 10.27
CA TYR A 136 -1.14 -1.03 8.81
C TYR A 136 -2.29 -0.17 8.32
N LYS A 137 -3.42 -0.16 9.03
CA LYS A 137 -4.53 0.73 8.69
C LYS A 137 -4.11 2.20 8.76
N ASN A 138 -3.35 2.55 9.78
CA ASN A 138 -2.85 3.92 9.93
C ASN A 138 -1.86 4.30 8.84
N ILE A 139 -0.97 3.38 8.46
CA ILE A 139 -0.01 3.63 7.39
C ILE A 139 -0.73 3.88 6.07
N VAL A 140 -1.65 2.99 5.70
CA VAL A 140 -2.40 3.11 4.45
C VAL A 140 -3.24 4.38 4.43
N ALA A 141 -3.90 4.71 5.56
CA ALA A 141 -4.71 5.91 5.66
C ALA A 141 -3.89 7.20 5.57
N SER A 142 -2.59 7.14 5.87
CA SER A 142 -1.72 8.32 5.85
C SER A 142 -1.16 8.63 4.46
N PHE A 143 -1.37 7.75 3.49
CA PHE A 143 -0.82 7.93 2.15
C PHE A 143 -1.47 9.10 1.43
N VAL A 144 -0.65 10.03 0.90
CA VAL A 144 -1.11 11.18 0.13
C VAL A 144 -0.26 11.29 -1.13
N PRO A 145 -0.84 11.10 -2.33
CA PRO A 145 -0.13 11.35 -3.59
C PRO A 145 -0.17 12.84 -3.88
N LYS A 146 0.93 13.53 -3.60
CA LYS A 146 0.99 14.98 -3.75
C LYS A 146 2.38 15.43 -4.14
N GLY A 147 2.46 16.43 -5.01
CA GLY A 147 3.72 17.07 -5.35
C GLY A 147 4.21 17.95 -4.19
N PHE A 148 5.45 17.79 -3.86
CA PHE A 148 6.07 18.55 -2.78
C PHE A 148 7.27 19.33 -3.28
#